data_70a15cf144d6235d35d253fd24fe20a9
#
_entry.id   70a15cf144d6235d35d253fd24fe20a9
#
_cell.length_a   1.000
_cell.length_b   1.000
_cell.length_c   1.000
_cell.angle_alpha   90.00
_cell.angle_beta   90.00
_cell.angle_gamma   90.00
#
_symmetry.space_group_name_H-M   'P 1'
#
loop_
_entity.id
_entity.type
_entity.pdbx_description
1 polymer ?
#
loop_
_entity_poly.entity_id
_entity_poly.type
_entity_poly.pdbx_seq_one_letter_code
_entity_poly.pdbx_strand_id
1 'polypeptide(L)'
;MTQFGRAMKELDIEIICANTPQAKGRVERANQTLQDRLVKELRLRGISSMDAANEYAPEFMTDLNNRFAAQPRSSHDAHRQLLSSEDLDLIFTTRDLRILSKNLTLQYKKVVYQIQTSRPSYAMRKAQVTVCEDPQGEISILYKGRPLDYTVFQKQQRQAEVVASKSIDAKLKKPHKPAKDHPWRTYGRGINGKPIKKDLQHETIGSP
;
A
#
# COMPACT_ATOMS: atom_id res chain seq x y z
N MET A 1 -7.49 12.09 8.86
CA MET A 1 -6.58 13.19 8.52
C MET A 1 -5.85 12.81 7.25
N THR A 2 -5.70 13.71 6.28
CA THR A 2 -4.96 13.46 5.04
C THR A 2 -3.45 13.47 5.30
N GLN A 3 -2.64 12.92 4.37
CA GLN A 3 -1.17 12.97 4.48
C GLN A 3 -0.66 14.42 4.54
N PHE A 4 -1.23 15.29 3.71
CA PHE A 4 -0.93 16.71 3.74
C PHE A 4 -1.25 17.34 5.10
N GLY A 5 -2.46 17.11 5.64
CA GLY A 5 -2.84 17.62 6.96
C GLY A 5 -1.94 17.11 8.09
N ARG A 6 -1.46 15.86 7.99
CA ARG A 6 -0.50 15.30 8.94
C ARG A 6 0.83 16.06 8.88
N ALA A 7 1.39 16.23 7.69
CA ALA A 7 2.67 16.93 7.50
C ALA A 7 2.60 18.38 8.00
N MET A 8 1.50 19.11 7.71
CA MET A 8 1.31 20.46 8.20
C MET A 8 1.22 20.52 9.73
N LYS A 9 0.51 19.56 10.33
CA LYS A 9 0.42 19.47 11.79
C LYS A 9 1.77 19.15 12.45
N GLU A 10 2.59 18.29 11.84
CA GLU A 10 3.94 17.97 12.34
C GLU A 10 4.87 19.18 12.27
N LEU A 11 4.68 20.04 11.26
CA LEU A 11 5.43 21.28 11.09
C LEU A 11 4.83 22.46 11.86
N ASP A 12 3.79 22.26 12.67
CA ASP A 12 3.05 23.32 13.38
C ASP A 12 2.54 24.42 12.43
N ILE A 13 2.09 24.02 11.24
CA ILE A 13 1.52 24.91 10.23
C ILE A 13 0.00 24.82 10.28
N GLU A 14 -0.66 25.92 10.56
CA GLU A 14 -2.11 26.03 10.54
C GLU A 14 -2.61 26.10 9.08
N ILE A 15 -3.58 25.24 8.75
CA ILE A 15 -4.22 25.23 7.43
C ILE A 15 -5.46 26.10 7.47
N ILE A 16 -5.42 27.24 6.80
CA ILE A 16 -6.57 28.12 6.64
C ILE A 16 -7.30 27.78 5.33
N CYS A 17 -8.51 27.23 5.44
CA CYS A 17 -9.31 26.85 4.28
C CYS A 17 -10.05 28.06 3.70
N ALA A 18 -9.76 28.41 2.45
CA ALA A 18 -10.49 29.45 1.72
C ALA A 18 -11.83 28.88 1.19
N ASN A 19 -12.94 29.21 1.83
CA ASN A 19 -14.28 28.70 1.50
C ASN A 19 -15.05 29.58 0.53
N THR A 20 -14.56 30.78 0.22
CA THR A 20 -15.24 31.73 -0.65
C THR A 20 -14.43 32.01 -1.93
N PRO A 21 -15.10 32.34 -3.06
CA PRO A 21 -14.40 32.74 -4.28
C PRO A 21 -13.49 33.96 -4.09
N GLN A 22 -13.88 34.91 -3.24
CA GLN A 22 -13.10 36.10 -2.94
C GLN A 22 -11.75 35.76 -2.27
N ALA A 23 -11.74 34.80 -1.35
CA ALA A 23 -10.52 34.32 -0.70
C ALA A 23 -9.58 33.61 -1.68
N LYS A 24 -10.13 32.99 -2.74
CA LYS A 24 -9.38 32.29 -3.80
C LYS A 24 -9.00 33.16 -5.00
N GLY A 25 -9.50 34.39 -5.08
CA GLY A 25 -9.40 35.21 -6.27
C GLY A 25 -7.98 35.52 -6.76
N ARG A 26 -6.96 35.48 -5.88
CA ARG A 26 -5.56 35.61 -6.31
C ARG A 26 -5.06 34.37 -7.02
N VAL A 27 -5.36 33.18 -6.46
CA VAL A 27 -4.97 31.89 -7.05
C VAL A 27 -5.70 31.66 -8.37
N GLU A 28 -6.98 31.97 -8.44
CA GLU A 28 -7.78 31.85 -9.68
C GLU A 28 -7.22 32.73 -10.79
N ARG A 29 -6.89 34.00 -10.50
CA ARG A 29 -6.26 34.89 -11.50
C ARG A 29 -4.88 34.41 -11.93
N ALA A 30 -4.06 33.93 -10.99
CA ALA A 30 -2.75 33.37 -11.34
C ALA A 30 -2.91 32.13 -12.24
N ASN A 31 -3.82 31.22 -11.90
CA ASN A 31 -4.11 30.05 -12.73
C ASN A 31 -4.63 30.42 -14.14
N GLN A 32 -5.53 31.41 -14.23
CA GLN A 32 -6.02 31.91 -15.51
C GLN A 32 -4.87 32.48 -16.36
N THR A 33 -3.97 33.26 -15.77
CA THR A 33 -2.79 33.79 -16.45
C THR A 33 -1.85 32.71 -16.93
N LEU A 34 -1.59 31.71 -16.09
CA LEU A 34 -0.75 30.55 -16.42
C LEU A 34 -1.36 29.75 -17.58
N GLN A 35 -2.63 29.41 -17.50
CA GLN A 35 -3.33 28.64 -18.54
C GLN A 35 -3.34 29.38 -19.90
N ASP A 36 -3.58 30.69 -19.88
CA ASP A 36 -3.57 31.48 -21.12
C ASP A 36 -2.17 31.58 -21.74
N ARG A 37 -1.16 31.84 -20.92
CA ARG A 37 0.18 32.08 -21.43
C ARG A 37 0.99 30.85 -21.72
N LEU A 38 1.00 29.86 -20.84
CA LEU A 38 1.78 28.64 -21.01
C LEU A 38 1.40 27.91 -22.30
N VAL A 39 0.10 27.77 -22.56
CA VAL A 39 -0.36 27.10 -23.79
C VAL A 39 0.09 27.84 -25.06
N LYS A 40 0.09 29.18 -25.05
CA LYS A 40 0.54 29.98 -26.16
C LYS A 40 2.05 29.86 -26.37
N GLU A 41 2.84 29.95 -25.31
CA GLU A 41 4.30 29.80 -25.36
C GLU A 41 4.73 28.43 -25.87
N LEU A 42 4.10 27.36 -25.37
CA LEU A 42 4.37 25.99 -25.83
C LEU A 42 4.10 25.85 -27.34
N ARG A 43 2.98 26.43 -27.82
CA ARG A 43 2.66 26.41 -29.25
C ARG A 43 3.66 27.20 -30.08
N LEU A 44 4.08 28.38 -29.64
CA LEU A 44 5.06 29.20 -30.34
C LEU A 44 6.42 28.51 -30.45
N ARG A 45 6.77 27.69 -29.47
CA ARG A 45 8.03 26.92 -29.44
C ARG A 45 7.91 25.53 -30.06
N GLY A 46 6.72 25.14 -30.54
CA GLY A 46 6.48 23.82 -31.14
C GLY A 46 6.60 22.68 -30.14
N ILE A 47 6.45 22.96 -28.84
CA ILE A 47 6.55 21.96 -27.77
C ILE A 47 5.21 21.22 -27.65
N SER A 48 5.21 19.89 -27.86
CA SER A 48 4.01 19.05 -27.84
C SER A 48 4.09 17.86 -26.90
N SER A 49 5.27 17.59 -26.31
CA SER A 49 5.42 16.52 -25.33
C SER A 49 5.48 17.06 -23.90
N MET A 50 5.09 16.24 -22.93
CA MET A 50 5.10 16.59 -21.50
C MET A 50 6.53 16.81 -21.00
N ASP A 51 7.46 15.95 -21.42
CA ASP A 51 8.86 16.02 -20.99
C ASP A 51 9.51 17.33 -21.46
N ALA A 52 9.35 17.68 -22.73
CA ALA A 52 9.84 18.94 -23.28
C ALA A 52 9.15 20.17 -22.63
N ALA A 53 7.88 20.07 -22.26
CA ALA A 53 7.18 21.13 -21.55
C ALA A 53 7.73 21.31 -20.12
N ASN A 54 8.04 20.22 -19.41
CA ASN A 54 8.65 20.27 -18.10
C ASN A 54 10.09 20.82 -18.15
N GLU A 55 10.84 20.50 -19.18
CA GLU A 55 12.18 21.06 -19.40
C GLU A 55 12.14 22.58 -19.64
N TYR A 56 11.13 23.05 -20.37
CA TYR A 56 10.91 24.49 -20.61
C TYR A 56 10.32 25.25 -19.43
N ALA A 57 9.61 24.59 -18.53
CA ALA A 57 8.88 25.21 -17.43
C ALA A 57 9.71 26.17 -16.55
N PRO A 58 10.97 25.90 -16.18
CA PRO A 58 11.80 26.82 -15.40
C PRO A 58 12.05 28.16 -16.10
N GLU A 59 12.33 28.15 -17.43
CA GLU A 59 12.51 29.33 -18.23
C GLU A 59 11.23 30.18 -18.29
N PHE A 60 10.10 29.51 -18.57
CA PHE A 60 8.79 30.14 -18.59
C PHE A 60 8.42 30.78 -17.25
N MET A 61 8.68 30.08 -16.12
CA MET A 61 8.39 30.61 -14.79
C MET A 61 9.26 31.83 -14.45
N THR A 62 10.50 31.84 -14.90
CA THR A 62 11.40 33.00 -14.71
C THR A 62 10.86 34.23 -15.47
N ASP A 63 10.48 34.08 -16.72
CA ASP A 63 9.89 35.15 -17.51
C ASP A 63 8.56 35.63 -16.94
N LEU A 64 7.70 34.70 -16.53
CA LEU A 64 6.42 35.03 -15.90
C LEU A 64 6.60 35.81 -14.60
N ASN A 65 7.54 35.42 -13.75
CA ASN A 65 7.83 36.11 -12.50
C ASN A 65 8.39 37.52 -12.75
N ASN A 66 9.28 37.68 -13.73
CA ASN A 66 9.82 38.98 -14.08
C ASN A 66 8.73 39.97 -14.54
N ARG A 67 7.67 39.48 -15.19
CA ARG A 67 6.55 40.30 -15.69
C ARG A 67 5.46 40.56 -14.69
N PHE A 68 5.15 39.57 -13.82
CA PHE A 68 3.93 39.57 -13.00
C PHE A 68 4.17 39.50 -11.51
N ALA A 69 5.37 39.17 -11.04
CA ALA A 69 5.62 39.14 -9.60
C ALA A 69 5.58 40.56 -9.03
N ALA A 70 4.79 40.73 -8.00
CA ALA A 70 4.75 41.95 -7.22
C ALA A 70 5.67 41.83 -5.99
N GLN A 71 6.40 42.89 -5.68
CA GLN A 71 7.20 42.95 -4.47
C GLN A 71 6.31 42.76 -3.22
N PRO A 72 6.75 41.98 -2.23
CA PRO A 72 6.01 41.84 -0.98
C PRO A 72 5.91 43.18 -0.27
N ARG A 73 4.79 43.38 0.44
CA ARG A 73 4.58 44.63 1.24
C ARG A 73 5.62 44.81 2.35
N SER A 74 6.14 43.70 2.87
CA SER A 74 7.17 43.67 3.87
C SER A 74 8.24 42.65 3.43
N SER A 75 9.50 43.00 3.58
CA SER A 75 10.63 42.08 3.36
C SER A 75 10.91 41.16 4.53
N HIS A 76 10.13 41.30 5.63
CA HIS A 76 10.30 40.45 6.82
C HIS A 76 9.86 39.03 6.50
N ASP A 77 10.77 38.11 6.70
CA ASP A 77 10.44 36.66 6.62
C ASP A 77 9.74 36.25 7.91
N ALA A 78 8.46 35.93 7.80
CA ALA A 78 7.61 35.48 8.91
C ALA A 78 7.62 33.96 9.09
N HIS A 79 8.36 33.22 8.30
CA HIS A 79 8.47 31.78 8.49
C HIS A 79 9.28 31.49 9.75
N ARG A 80 8.83 30.49 10.51
CA ARG A 80 9.64 29.96 11.62
C ARG A 80 10.84 29.19 11.07
N GLN A 81 11.91 29.20 11.81
CA GLN A 81 13.05 28.35 11.49
C GLN A 81 12.71 26.87 11.73
N LEU A 82 13.26 26.00 10.89
CA LEU A 82 13.17 24.56 11.07
C LEU A 82 13.93 24.14 12.31
N LEU A 83 13.34 23.28 13.13
CA LEU A 83 14.01 22.71 14.29
C LEU A 83 14.99 21.63 13.84
N SER A 84 16.11 21.50 14.52
CA SER A 84 17.12 20.45 14.22
C SER A 84 16.60 19.02 14.39
N SER A 85 15.48 18.85 15.10
CA SER A 85 14.80 17.57 15.28
C SER A 85 13.79 17.26 14.18
N GLU A 86 13.51 18.18 13.28
CA GLU A 86 12.54 18.02 12.18
C GLU A 86 13.28 17.52 10.94
N ASP A 87 12.92 16.29 10.54
CA ASP A 87 13.38 15.68 9.30
C ASP A 87 12.30 15.84 8.24
N LEU A 88 12.53 16.78 7.31
CA LEU A 88 11.56 17.08 6.24
C LEU A 88 11.37 15.90 5.30
N ASP A 89 12.42 15.13 5.01
CA ASP A 89 12.32 13.97 4.13
C ASP A 89 11.37 12.94 4.75
N LEU A 90 11.49 12.72 6.05
CA LEU A 90 10.59 11.83 6.77
C LEU A 90 9.18 12.43 6.95
N ILE A 91 9.06 13.74 7.19
CA ILE A 91 7.75 14.40 7.34
C ILE A 91 6.94 14.33 6.03
N PHE A 92 7.58 14.52 4.89
CA PHE A 92 6.89 14.50 3.59
C PHE A 92 6.70 13.12 2.99
N THR A 93 7.01 12.03 3.71
CA THR A 93 6.65 10.68 3.26
C THR A 93 5.14 10.43 3.34
N THR A 94 4.65 9.54 2.50
CA THR A 94 3.33 8.93 2.68
C THR A 94 3.40 7.89 3.78
N ARG A 95 2.57 7.99 4.82
CA ARG A 95 2.62 7.10 5.98
C ARG A 95 1.38 6.23 6.08
N ASP A 96 1.61 4.94 6.18
CA ASP A 96 0.59 3.92 6.38
C ASP A 96 0.87 3.11 7.64
N LEU A 97 -0.14 2.90 8.46
CA LEU A 97 -0.04 2.04 9.64
C LEU A 97 -0.25 0.58 9.22
N ARG A 98 0.65 -0.29 9.62
CA ARG A 98 0.59 -1.74 9.39
C ARG A 98 0.84 -2.50 10.69
N ILE A 99 0.34 -3.74 10.74
CA ILE A 99 0.54 -4.63 11.88
C ILE A 99 1.46 -5.76 11.44
N LEU A 100 2.49 -6.00 12.23
CA LEU A 100 3.42 -7.10 11.99
C LEU A 100 2.75 -8.45 12.26
N SER A 101 3.01 -9.40 11.39
CA SER A 101 2.60 -10.79 11.58
C SER A 101 3.35 -11.47 12.75
N LYS A 102 3.00 -12.71 13.05
CA LYS A 102 3.76 -13.53 14.03
C LYS A 102 5.21 -13.73 13.59
N ASN A 103 5.47 -13.74 12.29
CA ASN A 103 6.79 -13.91 11.69
C ASN A 103 7.50 -12.59 11.41
N LEU A 104 7.04 -11.48 11.98
CA LEU A 104 7.57 -10.13 11.76
C LEU A 104 7.57 -9.71 10.29
N THR A 105 6.57 -10.14 9.53
CA THR A 105 6.35 -9.69 8.15
C THR A 105 5.19 -8.73 8.07
N LEU A 106 5.25 -7.82 7.11
CA LEU A 106 4.13 -6.99 6.70
C LEU A 106 4.03 -6.96 5.17
N GLN A 107 2.86 -6.66 4.65
CA GLN A 107 2.64 -6.48 3.22
C GLN A 107 2.28 -5.03 2.93
N TYR A 108 2.99 -4.44 1.96
CA TYR A 108 2.71 -3.12 1.44
C TYR A 108 2.86 -3.11 -0.09
N LYS A 109 1.87 -2.56 -0.82
CA LYS A 109 1.85 -2.52 -2.29
C LYS A 109 2.21 -3.87 -2.98
N LYS A 110 1.66 -4.97 -2.47
CA LYS A 110 1.91 -6.36 -2.95
C LYS A 110 3.32 -6.90 -2.68
N VAL A 111 4.19 -6.14 -2.05
CA VAL A 111 5.53 -6.56 -1.62
C VAL A 111 5.48 -7.00 -0.16
N VAL A 112 6.18 -8.07 0.18
CA VAL A 112 6.31 -8.55 1.55
C VAL A 112 7.65 -8.10 2.12
N TYR A 113 7.61 -7.44 3.26
CA TYR A 113 8.76 -6.95 4.00
C TYR A 113 8.95 -7.80 5.25
N GLN A 114 10.13 -8.36 5.43
CA GLN A 114 10.51 -9.12 6.63
C GLN A 114 11.40 -8.25 7.50
N ILE A 115 10.93 -7.93 8.71
CA ILE A 115 11.70 -7.13 9.67
C ILE A 115 12.87 -7.94 10.21
N GLN A 116 14.03 -7.32 10.23
CA GLN A 116 15.23 -7.84 10.88
C GLN A 116 15.38 -7.19 12.25
N THR A 117 15.60 -7.99 13.26
CA THR A 117 15.78 -7.50 14.62
C THR A 117 16.69 -8.44 15.40
N SER A 118 17.59 -7.85 16.19
CA SER A 118 18.38 -8.57 17.19
C SER A 118 17.56 -8.90 18.45
N ARG A 119 16.38 -8.30 18.62
CA ARG A 119 15.49 -8.56 19.75
C ARG A 119 14.70 -9.84 19.53
N PRO A 120 14.27 -10.53 20.59
CA PRO A 120 13.39 -11.68 20.45
C PRO A 120 12.14 -11.36 19.65
N SER A 121 11.84 -12.17 18.64
CA SER A 121 10.72 -11.93 17.69
C SER A 121 9.37 -11.73 18.38
N TYR A 122 9.15 -12.34 19.56
CA TYR A 122 7.89 -12.21 20.30
C TYR A 122 7.62 -10.76 20.77
N ALA A 123 8.67 -9.96 21.00
CA ALA A 123 8.52 -8.58 21.48
C ALA A 123 7.86 -7.64 20.44
N MET A 124 7.91 -8.00 19.18
CA MET A 124 7.36 -7.19 18.09
C MET A 124 6.18 -7.86 17.35
N ARG A 125 5.77 -9.05 17.77
CA ARG A 125 4.60 -9.73 17.18
C ARG A 125 3.34 -8.89 17.36
N LYS A 126 2.58 -8.73 16.29
CA LYS A 126 1.36 -7.89 16.26
C LYS A 126 1.60 -6.42 16.65
N ALA A 127 2.85 -5.98 16.69
CA ALA A 127 3.15 -4.57 16.89
C ALA A 127 2.69 -3.75 15.68
N GLN A 128 2.20 -2.55 15.97
CA GLN A 128 1.89 -1.57 14.95
C GLN A 128 3.17 -0.85 14.53
N VAL A 129 3.42 -0.79 13.22
CA VAL A 129 4.53 -0.10 12.61
C VAL A 129 4.02 0.91 11.59
N THR A 130 4.80 1.93 11.32
CA THR A 130 4.51 2.92 10.29
C THR A 130 5.38 2.64 9.07
N VAL A 131 4.76 2.40 7.93
CA VAL A 131 5.45 2.34 6.65
C VAL A 131 5.46 3.75 6.08
N CYS A 132 6.63 4.27 5.80
CA CYS A 132 6.87 5.57 5.20
C CYS A 132 7.37 5.35 3.77
N GLU A 133 6.71 5.98 2.80
CA GLU A 133 7.12 5.96 1.40
C GLU A 133 7.43 7.38 0.97
N ASP A 134 8.62 7.59 0.46
CA ASP A 134 9.05 8.88 -0.05
C ASP A 134 8.51 9.14 -1.48
N PRO A 135 8.68 10.35 -2.05
CA PRO A 135 8.26 10.65 -3.41
C PRO A 135 8.98 9.84 -4.49
N GLN A 136 10.14 9.27 -4.20
CA GLN A 136 10.94 8.41 -5.07
C GLN A 136 10.48 6.94 -5.02
N GLY A 137 9.63 6.61 -4.06
CA GLY A 137 9.11 5.24 -3.85
C GLY A 137 9.99 4.40 -2.91
N GLU A 138 10.98 5.00 -2.24
CA GLU A 138 11.75 4.31 -1.21
C GLU A 138 10.91 4.10 0.03
N ILE A 139 11.09 2.94 0.65
CA ILE A 139 10.32 2.53 1.81
C ILE A 139 11.18 2.55 3.06
N SER A 140 10.69 3.23 4.08
CA SER A 140 11.23 3.16 5.44
C SER A 140 10.17 2.62 6.39
N ILE A 141 10.55 1.74 7.29
CA ILE A 141 9.62 1.15 8.26
C ILE A 141 10.00 1.61 9.66
N LEU A 142 9.07 2.26 10.35
CA LEU A 142 9.31 2.82 11.67
C LEU A 142 8.54 2.06 12.75
N TYR A 143 9.19 1.78 13.85
CA TYR A 143 8.56 1.32 15.08
C TYR A 143 8.81 2.31 16.22
N LYS A 144 7.75 2.92 16.73
CA LYS A 144 7.84 3.97 17.76
C LYS A 144 8.83 5.09 17.38
N GLY A 145 8.81 5.52 16.11
CA GLY A 145 9.68 6.58 15.59
C GLY A 145 11.12 6.16 15.28
N ARG A 146 11.48 4.88 15.45
CA ARG A 146 12.84 4.37 15.13
C ARG A 146 12.81 3.53 13.87
N PRO A 147 13.76 3.70 12.94
CA PRO A 147 13.82 2.88 11.74
C PRO A 147 14.11 1.42 12.08
N LEU A 148 13.56 0.53 11.29
CA LEU A 148 13.77 -0.92 11.36
C LEU A 148 14.42 -1.40 10.08
N ASP A 149 15.41 -2.27 10.23
CA ASP A 149 16.00 -2.99 9.11
C ASP A 149 15.04 -4.05 8.58
N TYR A 150 14.99 -4.23 7.28
CA TYR A 150 14.11 -5.20 6.65
C TYR A 150 14.72 -5.82 5.39
N THR A 151 14.22 -6.97 5.00
CA THR A 151 14.45 -7.60 3.70
C THR A 151 13.18 -7.67 2.90
N VAL A 152 13.29 -7.54 1.58
CA VAL A 152 12.15 -7.55 0.66
C VAL A 152 11.97 -8.93 0.07
N PHE A 153 10.76 -9.47 0.19
CA PHE A 153 10.33 -10.68 -0.49
C PHE A 153 9.38 -10.34 -1.64
N GLN A 154 9.86 -10.46 -2.85
CA GLN A 154 8.97 -10.45 -3.99
C GLN A 154 8.29 -11.81 -4.10
N LYS A 155 7.00 -11.86 -3.90
CA LYS A 155 6.21 -13.05 -4.11
C LYS A 155 6.18 -13.35 -5.62
N GLN A 156 7.06 -14.23 -6.09
CA GLN A 156 6.96 -14.74 -7.44
C GLN A 156 5.58 -15.39 -7.59
N GLN A 157 4.79 -14.89 -8.52
CA GLN A 157 3.56 -15.56 -8.91
C GLN A 157 3.95 -16.91 -9.52
N ARG A 158 3.86 -17.97 -8.73
CA ARG A 158 3.88 -19.33 -9.29
C ARG A 158 2.57 -19.50 -10.04
N GLN A 159 2.60 -19.23 -11.32
CA GLN A 159 1.51 -19.60 -12.20
C GLN A 159 1.49 -21.13 -12.21
N ALA A 160 0.42 -21.72 -11.68
CA ALA A 160 0.25 -23.17 -11.78
C ALA A 160 0.21 -23.55 -13.26
N GLU A 161 0.98 -24.58 -13.65
CA GLU A 161 0.95 -25.11 -14.99
C GLU A 161 -0.48 -25.53 -15.34
N VAL A 162 -1.06 -24.91 -16.36
CA VAL A 162 -2.39 -25.27 -16.84
C VAL A 162 -2.28 -26.61 -17.56
N VAL A 163 -2.62 -27.68 -16.86
CA VAL A 163 -2.58 -29.03 -17.40
C VAL A 163 -3.94 -29.36 -18.03
N ALA A 164 -3.97 -29.73 -19.28
CA ALA A 164 -5.20 -30.18 -19.94
C ALA A 164 -5.78 -31.40 -19.21
N SER A 165 -7.12 -31.47 -19.10
CA SER A 165 -7.81 -32.55 -18.36
C SER A 165 -7.40 -33.96 -18.76
N LYS A 166 -7.10 -34.17 -20.05
CA LYS A 166 -6.60 -35.47 -20.57
C LYS A 166 -5.21 -35.87 -20.06
N SER A 167 -4.37 -34.91 -19.62
CA SER A 167 -3.04 -35.19 -19.09
C SER A 167 -3.04 -35.33 -17.56
N ILE A 168 -4.12 -34.99 -16.88
CA ILE A 168 -4.28 -35.18 -15.44
C ILE A 168 -4.30 -36.67 -15.10
N ASP A 169 -5.06 -37.45 -15.85
CA ASP A 169 -5.17 -38.90 -15.63
C ASP A 169 -3.81 -39.65 -15.85
N ALA A 170 -2.96 -39.12 -16.73
CA ALA A 170 -1.62 -39.65 -16.94
C ALA A 170 -0.62 -39.31 -15.82
N LYS A 171 -0.82 -38.12 -15.17
CA LYS A 171 0.00 -37.66 -14.03
C LYS A 171 -0.50 -38.21 -12.67
N LEU A 172 -1.77 -38.59 -12.58
CA LEU A 172 -2.30 -39.21 -11.39
C LEU A 172 -1.83 -40.68 -11.32
N LYS A 173 -1.14 -41.02 -10.24
CA LYS A 173 -0.86 -42.43 -9.94
C LYS A 173 -2.19 -43.19 -9.90
N LYS A 174 -2.29 -44.32 -10.58
CA LYS A 174 -3.47 -45.19 -10.51
C LYS A 174 -3.84 -45.38 -9.04
N PRO A 175 -5.12 -45.16 -8.66
CA PRO A 175 -5.52 -45.28 -7.25
C PRO A 175 -5.10 -46.68 -6.75
N HIS A 176 -4.38 -46.68 -5.64
CA HIS A 176 -3.97 -47.93 -5.00
C HIS A 176 -5.22 -48.69 -4.58
N LYS A 177 -5.45 -49.88 -5.20
CA LYS A 177 -6.52 -50.77 -4.77
C LYS A 177 -6.07 -51.44 -3.48
N PRO A 178 -6.79 -51.23 -2.37
CA PRO A 178 -6.44 -51.88 -1.11
C PRO A 178 -6.40 -53.40 -1.27
N ALA A 179 -5.50 -54.08 -0.57
CA ALA A 179 -5.41 -55.53 -0.52
C ALA A 179 -6.77 -56.15 -0.16
N LYS A 180 -6.97 -57.44 -0.52
CA LYS A 180 -8.28 -58.11 -0.29
C LYS A 180 -8.67 -58.18 1.17
N ASP A 181 -7.70 -58.20 2.05
CA ASP A 181 -7.83 -58.22 3.55
C ASP A 181 -7.83 -56.86 4.18
N HIS A 182 -7.78 -55.76 3.40
CA HIS A 182 -7.75 -54.41 3.94
C HIS A 182 -9.02 -54.14 4.75
N PRO A 183 -8.90 -53.55 5.97
CA PRO A 183 -10.02 -53.31 6.87
C PRO A 183 -11.23 -52.59 6.27
N TRP A 184 -11.00 -51.68 5.30
CA TRP A 184 -12.07 -50.97 4.60
C TRP A 184 -12.96 -51.88 3.74
N ARG A 185 -12.46 -53.03 3.27
CA ARG A 185 -13.28 -53.96 2.49
C ARG A 185 -14.14 -54.87 3.36
N THR A 186 -13.80 -55.01 4.64
CA THR A 186 -14.55 -55.74 5.62
C THR A 186 -15.42 -54.89 6.49
N TYR A 187 -15.28 -53.54 6.39
CA TYR A 187 -16.11 -52.60 7.17
C TYR A 187 -17.58 -52.77 6.84
N GLY A 188 -18.40 -53.08 7.84
CA GLY A 188 -19.82 -53.33 7.69
C GLY A 188 -20.21 -54.81 7.45
N ARG A 189 -19.22 -55.76 7.44
CA ARG A 189 -19.46 -57.19 7.47
C ARG A 189 -19.14 -57.73 8.85
N GLY A 190 -20.10 -58.38 9.48
CA GLY A 190 -19.89 -59.11 10.72
C GLY A 190 -18.87 -60.25 10.52
N ILE A 191 -18.40 -60.85 11.64
CA ILE A 191 -17.36 -61.86 11.70
C ILE A 191 -17.62 -63.05 10.75
N ASN A 192 -18.87 -63.29 10.31
CA ASN A 192 -19.27 -64.31 9.36
C ASN A 192 -19.62 -63.80 7.96
N GLY A 193 -19.12 -62.66 7.55
CA GLY A 193 -19.30 -62.09 6.19
C GLY A 193 -20.70 -61.61 5.83
N LYS A 194 -21.66 -61.64 6.78
CA LYS A 194 -23.03 -61.16 6.60
C LYS A 194 -23.11 -59.62 6.88
N PRO A 195 -23.91 -58.86 6.16
CA PRO A 195 -24.09 -57.43 6.42
C PRO A 195 -24.67 -57.18 7.82
N ILE A 196 -24.11 -56.26 8.58
CA ILE A 196 -24.65 -55.83 9.88
C ILE A 196 -25.94 -55.05 9.57
N LYS A 197 -27.10 -55.59 9.94
CA LYS A 197 -28.35 -54.84 9.89
C LYS A 197 -28.28 -53.74 10.96
N LYS A 198 -28.43 -52.49 10.54
CA LYS A 198 -28.68 -51.37 11.43
C LYS A 198 -30.15 -51.45 11.84
N ASP A 199 -30.41 -51.90 13.06
CA ASP A 199 -31.73 -51.70 13.68
C ASP A 199 -31.90 -50.22 13.99
N LEU A 200 -32.64 -49.54 13.13
CA LEU A 200 -33.14 -48.19 13.36
C LEU A 200 -34.34 -48.34 14.32
N GLN A 201 -34.14 -48.32 15.60
CA GLN A 201 -35.17 -48.06 16.57
C GLN A 201 -35.48 -46.55 16.54
N HIS A 202 -36.55 -46.17 15.93
CA HIS A 202 -37.20 -44.87 16.11
C HIS A 202 -37.91 -44.90 17.46
N GLU A 203 -37.25 -44.32 18.49
CA GLU A 203 -37.99 -43.89 19.68
C GLU A 203 -38.74 -42.61 19.35
N THR A 204 -40.06 -42.73 19.21
CA THR A 204 -41.03 -41.64 19.23
C THR A 204 -41.08 -41.12 20.66
N ILE A 205 -40.48 -39.98 20.92
CA ILE A 205 -40.69 -39.20 22.14
C ILE A 205 -42.00 -38.43 21.94
N GLY A 206 -43.04 -38.86 22.62
CA GLY A 206 -44.29 -38.12 22.73
C GLY A 206 -44.10 -36.91 23.63
N SER A 207 -44.66 -35.79 23.15
CA SER A 207 -44.84 -34.58 23.97
C SER A 207 -46.15 -34.67 24.74
N PRO A 208 -46.19 -34.12 25.96
CA PRO A 208 -47.41 -33.52 26.53
C PRO A 208 -47.49 -32.02 26.17
#